data_5f9eb11ddd9ccd6263aa668b7b016c64
#
_entry.id   5f9eb11ddd9ccd6263aa668b7b016c64
#
_cell.length_a   1.000
_cell.length_b   1.000
_cell.length_c   1.000
_cell.angle_alpha   90.00
_cell.angle_beta   90.00
_cell.angle_gamma   90.00
#
_symmetry.space_group_name_H-M   'P 1'
#
loop_
_entity.id
_entity.type
_entity.pdbx_description
1 polymer ?
#
loop_
_entity_poly.entity_id
_entity_poly.type
_entity_poly.pdbx_seq_one_letter_code
_entity_poly.pdbx_strand_id
1 'polypeptide(L)'
;FHRTGGHVFNTKRKDVWDWFWSFFDKEGDFVKSKRNSSISMNNGQIIPYPIENYVYMLDPEICKKFILDLIDLIKYAGKGANNFEEFLLGRFGKTLYELYFQPYNYKVWRRELSNVPLSWLEGKLPMPTLKEMIYNNMKHIEERDFVHSSFYYPQTGGSQFLADTLAKNIKIQYNTKVSNILKKDGKLFVNGIECDRVIFCANLKYIFSMTETDCFDILSFYDRIEKLEFHGTTSVFCEIDKNPYSWIYLPDKAYESHRIICTGNFSLNNNAMGRTTGTVEFTDFISEENICKNLELIPFSPQYLTHHYEKYTYPIQDSDTRDMIQALKIKLESEGVYLLGRFAEWEYYNMDAAMGAAMDLYNLKLNR
;
A
#
# COMPACT_ATOMS: atom_id res chain seq x y z
N PHE A 1 -7.67 15.35 -7.79
CA PHE A 1 -6.89 15.39 -6.55
C PHE A 1 -6.91 14.03 -5.86
N HIS A 2 -5.72 13.47 -5.65
CA HIS A 2 -5.56 12.18 -4.96
C HIS A 2 -5.44 12.42 -3.46
N ARG A 3 -6.53 12.21 -2.71
CA ARG A 3 -6.54 12.41 -1.26
C ARG A 3 -5.65 11.41 -0.52
N THR A 4 -5.59 10.17 -1.01
CA THR A 4 -4.79 9.10 -0.42
C THR A 4 -4.19 8.26 -1.52
N GLY A 5 -2.85 8.24 -1.62
CA GLY A 5 -2.10 7.40 -2.55
C GLY A 5 -2.40 7.58 -4.04
N GLY A 6 -1.65 6.91 -4.87
CA GLY A 6 -1.88 6.79 -6.31
C GLY A 6 -2.42 5.40 -6.63
N HIS A 7 -3.74 5.22 -6.54
CA HIS A 7 -4.38 3.93 -6.75
C HIS A 7 -4.49 3.62 -8.24
N VAL A 8 -3.92 2.50 -8.65
CA VAL A 8 -3.93 1.98 -10.02
C VAL A 8 -4.40 0.54 -10.02
N PHE A 9 -4.99 0.08 -11.12
CA PHE A 9 -5.44 -1.30 -11.23
C PHE A 9 -4.39 -2.17 -11.94
N ASN A 10 -4.03 -3.24 -11.29
CA ASN A 10 -3.30 -4.40 -11.83
C ASN A 10 -3.56 -5.59 -10.92
N THR A 11 -3.62 -6.79 -11.44
CA THR A 11 -3.79 -8.03 -10.67
C THR A 11 -3.18 -9.22 -11.38
N LYS A 12 -2.74 -10.20 -10.60
CA LYS A 12 -2.34 -11.54 -11.07
C LYS A 12 -3.50 -12.54 -11.04
N ARG A 13 -4.55 -12.25 -10.29
CA ARG A 13 -5.72 -13.12 -10.16
C ARG A 13 -6.60 -12.99 -11.40
N LYS A 14 -6.70 -14.08 -12.16
CA LYS A 14 -7.53 -14.12 -13.38
C LYS A 14 -8.99 -13.84 -13.10
N ASP A 15 -9.56 -14.39 -12.04
CA ASP A 15 -10.94 -14.16 -11.62
C ASP A 15 -11.23 -12.70 -11.31
N VAL A 16 -10.34 -12.02 -10.57
CA VAL A 16 -10.44 -10.58 -10.29
C VAL A 16 -10.32 -9.77 -11.58
N TRP A 17 -9.40 -10.16 -12.48
CA TRP A 17 -9.24 -9.52 -13.77
C TRP A 17 -10.51 -9.59 -14.62
N ASP A 18 -11.06 -10.80 -14.80
CA ASP A 18 -12.24 -11.03 -15.62
C ASP A 18 -13.47 -10.32 -15.02
N TRP A 19 -13.63 -10.37 -13.69
CA TRP A 19 -14.69 -9.67 -12.98
C TRP A 19 -14.58 -8.16 -13.14
N PHE A 20 -13.41 -7.57 -12.94
CA PHE A 20 -13.19 -6.13 -13.04
C PHE A 20 -13.59 -5.61 -14.43
N TRP A 21 -13.08 -6.24 -15.49
CA TRP A 21 -13.38 -5.83 -16.86
C TRP A 21 -14.81 -6.14 -17.33
N SER A 22 -15.60 -6.83 -16.54
CA SER A 22 -17.06 -6.97 -16.80
C SER A 22 -17.84 -5.69 -16.47
N PHE A 23 -17.27 -4.77 -15.69
CA PHE A 23 -17.90 -3.51 -15.30
C PHE A 23 -17.40 -2.29 -16.09
N PHE A 24 -16.24 -2.39 -16.74
CA PHE A 24 -15.54 -1.25 -17.32
C PHE A 24 -15.13 -1.52 -18.79
N ASP A 25 -15.21 -0.47 -19.61
CA ASP A 25 -14.59 -0.50 -20.94
C ASP A 25 -13.09 -0.26 -20.82
N LYS A 26 -12.31 -1.31 -21.06
CA LYS A 26 -10.87 -1.31 -20.90
C LYS A 26 -10.16 -0.31 -21.83
N GLU A 27 -10.65 -0.13 -23.05
CA GLU A 27 -10.04 0.74 -24.06
C GLU A 27 -10.65 2.16 -24.03
N GLY A 28 -11.93 2.26 -23.69
CA GLY A 28 -12.65 3.53 -23.65
C GLY A 28 -12.46 4.29 -22.34
N ASP A 29 -12.41 3.58 -21.20
CA ASP A 29 -12.39 4.23 -19.89
C ASP A 29 -10.99 4.34 -19.28
N PHE A 30 -9.99 3.57 -19.78
CA PHE A 30 -8.68 3.45 -19.12
C PHE A 30 -7.50 3.77 -20.02
N VAL A 31 -6.44 4.28 -19.39
CA VAL A 31 -5.09 4.37 -19.95
C VAL A 31 -4.28 3.18 -19.41
N LYS A 32 -3.63 2.45 -20.31
CA LYS A 32 -2.60 1.49 -19.95
C LYS A 32 -1.25 2.19 -19.93
N SER A 33 -0.66 2.31 -18.74
CA SER A 33 0.62 2.95 -18.52
C SER A 33 1.70 1.94 -18.12
N LYS A 34 2.93 2.14 -18.61
CA LYS A 34 4.09 1.40 -18.09
C LYS A 34 4.46 1.94 -16.71
N ARG A 35 4.81 1.03 -15.81
CA ARG A 35 5.42 1.43 -14.55
C ARG A 35 6.85 1.86 -14.82
N ASN A 36 7.16 3.09 -14.48
CA ASN A 36 8.51 3.65 -14.53
C ASN A 36 8.82 4.24 -13.15
N SER A 37 9.22 3.36 -12.21
CA SER A 37 9.54 3.78 -10.85
C SER A 37 11.05 4.05 -10.73
N SER A 38 11.41 5.04 -9.95
CA SER A 38 12.81 5.45 -9.75
C SER A 38 13.07 5.84 -8.30
N ILE A 39 14.34 5.95 -7.96
CA ILE A 39 14.84 6.38 -6.66
C ILE A 39 15.66 7.64 -6.87
N SER A 40 15.35 8.71 -6.16
CA SER A 40 16.18 9.91 -6.13
C SER A 40 17.18 9.81 -4.99
N MET A 41 18.45 9.70 -5.34
CA MET A 41 19.56 9.61 -4.39
C MET A 41 19.94 11.00 -3.86
N ASN A 42 20.60 11.04 -2.70
CA ASN A 42 21.04 12.27 -2.02
C ASN A 42 22.05 13.13 -2.84
N ASN A 43 22.73 12.52 -3.82
CA ASN A 43 23.61 13.22 -4.75
C ASN A 43 22.88 13.76 -6.00
N GLY A 44 21.55 13.70 -6.04
CA GLY A 44 20.71 14.11 -7.16
C GLY A 44 20.63 13.10 -8.32
N GLN A 45 21.31 11.97 -8.23
CA GLN A 45 21.22 10.91 -9.23
C GLN A 45 19.87 10.20 -9.15
N ILE A 46 19.29 9.91 -10.31
CA ILE A 46 18.06 9.10 -10.42
C ILE A 46 18.43 7.68 -10.85
N ILE A 47 18.10 6.72 -10.00
CA ILE A 47 18.33 5.29 -10.25
C ILE A 47 16.97 4.62 -10.51
N PRO A 48 16.84 3.77 -11.54
CA PRO A 48 15.61 3.00 -11.71
C PRO A 48 15.36 2.07 -10.52
N TYR A 49 14.08 1.81 -10.24
CA TYR A 49 13.67 0.85 -9.21
C TYR A 49 13.39 -0.52 -9.86
N PRO A 50 13.79 -1.63 -9.22
CA PRO A 50 14.39 -1.75 -7.89
C PRO A 50 15.93 -1.59 -7.93
N ILE A 51 16.49 -0.96 -6.89
CA ILE A 51 17.90 -0.54 -6.83
C ILE A 51 18.90 -1.71 -7.01
N GLU A 52 18.56 -2.89 -6.50
CA GLU A 52 19.42 -4.07 -6.55
C GLU A 52 19.76 -4.56 -7.96
N ASN A 53 18.99 -4.15 -8.97
CA ASN A 53 19.26 -4.49 -10.37
C ASN A 53 20.06 -3.41 -11.10
N TYR A 54 20.28 -2.26 -10.49
CA TYR A 54 20.89 -1.09 -11.11
C TYR A 54 22.10 -0.56 -10.33
N VAL A 55 22.72 -1.40 -9.49
CA VAL A 55 23.90 -1.01 -8.70
C VAL A 55 25.06 -0.56 -9.58
N TYR A 56 25.17 -1.08 -10.79
CA TYR A 56 26.18 -0.65 -11.77
C TYR A 56 26.10 0.85 -12.13
N MET A 57 24.99 1.51 -11.86
CA MET A 57 24.82 2.96 -12.06
C MET A 57 25.31 3.79 -10.87
N LEU A 58 25.58 3.18 -9.72
CA LEU A 58 26.05 3.85 -8.52
C LEU A 58 27.56 4.11 -8.58
N ASP A 59 28.07 4.83 -7.59
CA ASP A 59 29.51 5.07 -7.45
C ASP A 59 30.29 3.73 -7.44
N PRO A 60 31.46 3.66 -8.09
CA PRO A 60 32.27 2.43 -8.17
C PRO A 60 32.63 1.81 -6.83
N GLU A 61 32.87 2.62 -5.79
CA GLU A 61 33.16 2.10 -4.45
C GLU A 61 31.90 1.49 -3.79
N ILE A 62 30.72 2.02 -4.07
CA ILE A 62 29.45 1.42 -3.65
C ILE A 62 29.23 0.08 -4.37
N CYS A 63 29.48 0.02 -5.68
CA CYS A 63 29.40 -1.22 -6.46
C CYS A 63 30.33 -2.29 -5.88
N LYS A 64 31.58 -1.92 -5.57
CA LYS A 64 32.57 -2.84 -4.98
C LYS A 64 32.09 -3.38 -3.62
N LYS A 65 31.61 -2.52 -2.73
CA LYS A 65 31.06 -2.92 -1.42
C LYS A 65 29.89 -3.87 -1.60
N PHE A 66 28.97 -3.58 -2.51
CA PHE A 66 27.84 -4.45 -2.80
C PHE A 66 28.25 -5.84 -3.29
N ILE A 67 29.27 -5.93 -4.18
CA ILE A 67 29.81 -7.23 -4.63
C ILE A 67 30.38 -8.02 -3.45
N LEU A 68 31.09 -7.37 -2.53
CA LEU A 68 31.61 -8.03 -1.34
C LEU A 68 30.48 -8.52 -0.44
N ASP A 69 29.42 -7.74 -0.25
CA ASP A 69 28.24 -8.17 0.49
C ASP A 69 27.61 -9.42 -0.14
N LEU A 70 27.45 -9.45 -1.48
CA LEU A 70 26.89 -10.64 -2.16
C LEU A 70 27.77 -11.90 -1.99
N ILE A 71 29.10 -11.74 -2.01
CA ILE A 71 30.04 -12.85 -1.74
C ILE A 71 29.86 -13.39 -0.34
N ASP A 72 29.70 -12.51 0.63
CA ASP A 72 29.47 -12.91 2.04
C ASP A 72 28.09 -13.57 2.22
N LEU A 73 27.05 -13.07 1.57
CA LEU A 73 25.73 -13.69 1.57
C LEU A 73 25.75 -15.11 0.99
N ILE A 74 26.56 -15.36 -0.07
CA ILE A 74 26.73 -16.70 -0.64
C ILE A 74 27.37 -17.66 0.39
N LYS A 75 28.37 -17.19 1.15
CA LYS A 75 29.06 -18.01 2.16
C LYS A 75 28.16 -18.36 3.34
N TYR A 76 27.22 -17.49 3.69
CA TYR A 76 26.35 -17.62 4.86
C TYR A 76 24.89 -17.96 4.50
N ALA A 77 24.63 -18.41 3.27
CA ALA A 77 23.31 -18.79 2.80
C ALA A 77 22.64 -19.83 3.70
N GLY A 78 21.39 -19.59 4.08
CA GLY A 78 20.55 -20.55 4.81
C GLY A 78 20.14 -20.15 6.23
N LYS A 79 20.50 -18.99 6.74
CA LYS A 79 19.93 -18.44 7.97
C LYS A 79 18.58 -17.79 7.65
N GLY A 80 17.52 -18.25 8.31
CA GLY A 80 16.21 -17.57 8.30
C GLY A 80 16.32 -16.17 8.90
N ALA A 81 15.42 -15.28 8.52
CA ALA A 81 15.27 -13.97 9.13
C ALA A 81 14.12 -14.00 10.14
N ASN A 82 14.23 -13.26 11.25
CA ASN A 82 13.20 -13.14 12.27
C ASN A 82 12.39 -11.85 12.13
N ASN A 83 12.95 -10.83 11.47
CA ASN A 83 12.37 -9.51 11.30
C ASN A 83 12.77 -8.89 9.96
N PHE A 84 12.20 -7.74 9.64
CA PHE A 84 12.42 -7.08 8.35
C PHE A 84 13.86 -6.62 8.13
N GLU A 85 14.55 -6.16 9.17
CA GLU A 85 15.96 -5.78 9.09
C GLU A 85 16.84 -6.96 8.71
N GLU A 86 16.72 -8.08 9.44
CA GLU A 86 17.49 -9.31 9.15
C GLU A 86 17.18 -9.83 7.74
N PHE A 87 15.93 -9.72 7.31
CA PHE A 87 15.53 -10.10 5.96
C PHE A 87 16.26 -9.24 4.90
N LEU A 88 16.24 -7.92 5.05
CA LEU A 88 16.87 -7.01 4.09
C LEU A 88 18.40 -7.18 4.05
N LEU A 89 19.03 -7.28 5.21
CA LEU A 89 20.47 -7.55 5.33
C LEU A 89 20.85 -8.90 4.71
N GLY A 90 20.09 -9.94 5.01
CA GLY A 90 20.34 -11.29 4.50
C GLY A 90 20.03 -11.45 3.01
N ARG A 91 19.25 -10.55 2.42
CA ARG A 91 18.85 -10.61 1.01
C ARG A 91 19.66 -9.70 0.11
N PHE A 92 19.91 -8.47 0.54
CA PHE A 92 20.48 -7.41 -0.30
C PHE A 92 21.85 -6.93 0.16
N GLY A 93 22.30 -7.38 1.32
CA GLY A 93 23.57 -6.96 1.91
C GLY A 93 23.51 -5.61 2.63
N LYS A 94 24.57 -5.33 3.36
CA LYS A 94 24.69 -4.14 4.21
C LYS A 94 24.69 -2.85 3.39
N THR A 95 25.37 -2.85 2.25
CA THR A 95 25.54 -1.66 1.40
C THR A 95 24.20 -1.11 0.93
N LEU A 96 23.33 -1.93 0.34
CA LEU A 96 22.01 -1.48 -0.11
C LEU A 96 21.06 -1.24 1.07
N TYR A 97 21.20 -1.99 2.14
CA TYR A 97 20.44 -1.75 3.36
C TYR A 97 20.65 -0.33 3.89
N GLU A 98 21.91 0.08 4.09
CA GLU A 98 22.25 1.39 4.63
C GLU A 98 21.97 2.54 3.64
N LEU A 99 22.19 2.28 2.33
CA LEU A 99 22.03 3.29 1.29
C LEU A 99 20.58 3.62 0.98
N TYR A 100 19.71 2.60 0.95
CA TYR A 100 18.34 2.74 0.45
C TYR A 100 17.28 2.14 1.37
N PHE A 101 17.39 0.86 1.72
CA PHE A 101 16.27 0.15 2.37
C PHE A 101 15.97 0.70 3.75
N GLN A 102 16.98 0.90 4.59
CA GLN A 102 16.79 1.42 5.94
C GLN A 102 16.25 2.85 5.93
N PRO A 103 16.88 3.84 5.28
CA PRO A 103 16.40 5.21 5.33
C PRO A 103 15.01 5.38 4.70
N TYR A 104 14.73 4.67 3.61
CA TYR A 104 13.41 4.72 2.98
C TYR A 104 12.31 4.07 3.85
N ASN A 105 12.56 2.86 4.32
CA ASN A 105 11.56 2.13 5.11
C ASN A 105 11.35 2.75 6.49
N TYR A 106 12.37 3.35 7.10
CA TYR A 106 12.22 4.10 8.33
C TYR A 106 11.21 5.25 8.19
N LYS A 107 11.23 5.98 7.07
CA LYS A 107 10.24 7.03 6.78
C LYS A 107 8.81 6.47 6.69
N VAL A 108 8.66 5.26 6.11
CA VAL A 108 7.35 4.62 5.94
C VAL A 108 6.82 4.05 7.26
N TRP A 109 7.69 3.37 8.03
CA TRP A 109 7.29 2.62 9.22
C TRP A 109 7.42 3.41 10.53
N ARG A 110 8.16 4.53 10.52
CA ARG A 110 8.45 5.37 11.69
C ARG A 110 8.94 4.56 12.90
N ARG A 111 9.67 3.47 12.65
CA ARG A 111 10.26 2.59 13.66
C ARG A 111 11.47 1.86 13.11
N GLU A 112 12.28 1.30 14.01
CA GLU A 112 13.40 0.43 13.63
C GLU A 112 12.88 -0.80 12.90
N LEU A 113 13.56 -1.21 11.83
CA LEU A 113 13.10 -2.31 10.97
C LEU A 113 13.22 -3.68 11.66
N SER A 114 14.01 -3.79 12.70
CA SER A 114 14.06 -4.96 13.60
C SER A 114 12.73 -5.21 14.34
N ASN A 115 11.89 -4.18 14.47
CA ASN A 115 10.56 -4.25 15.07
C ASN A 115 9.43 -4.42 14.04
N VAL A 116 9.76 -4.62 12.77
CA VAL A 116 8.79 -4.87 11.70
C VAL A 116 8.74 -6.36 11.39
N PRO A 117 7.58 -7.03 11.52
CA PRO A 117 7.46 -8.47 11.32
C PRO A 117 7.53 -8.86 9.83
N LEU A 118 7.94 -10.11 9.56
CA LEU A 118 8.05 -10.65 8.20
C LEU A 118 6.72 -10.92 7.52
N SER A 119 5.65 -11.14 8.27
CA SER A 119 4.30 -11.40 7.73
C SER A 119 3.82 -10.31 6.78
N TRP A 120 4.35 -9.09 6.95
CA TRP A 120 4.08 -7.97 6.04
C TRP A 120 4.65 -8.15 4.63
N LEU A 121 5.73 -8.94 4.48
CA LEU A 121 6.52 -9.00 3.23
C LEU A 121 5.90 -9.86 2.13
N GLU A 122 5.01 -10.78 2.47
CA GLU A 122 4.49 -11.75 1.52
C GLU A 122 3.90 -11.08 0.27
N GLY A 123 4.56 -11.32 -0.88
CA GLY A 123 4.15 -10.82 -2.19
C GLY A 123 4.32 -9.32 -2.46
N LYS A 124 4.95 -8.56 -1.56
CA LYS A 124 5.01 -7.09 -1.64
C LYS A 124 6.33 -6.53 -2.17
N LEU A 125 7.42 -7.27 -2.06
CA LEU A 125 8.72 -6.85 -2.59
C LEU A 125 9.15 -7.73 -3.77
N PRO A 126 9.89 -7.16 -4.74
CA PRO A 126 10.65 -7.96 -5.69
C PRO A 126 11.61 -8.88 -4.95
N MET A 127 11.71 -10.12 -5.39
CA MET A 127 12.51 -11.15 -4.71
C MET A 127 13.51 -11.80 -5.66
N PRO A 128 14.40 -11.02 -6.32
CA PRO A 128 15.40 -11.58 -7.20
C PRO A 128 16.36 -12.48 -6.41
N THR A 129 16.78 -13.57 -7.01
CA THR A 129 17.84 -14.40 -6.45
C THR A 129 19.20 -13.67 -6.53
N LEU A 130 20.17 -14.08 -5.71
CA LEU A 130 21.53 -13.54 -5.81
C LEU A 130 22.10 -13.68 -7.23
N LYS A 131 21.83 -14.81 -7.91
CA LYS A 131 22.24 -15.04 -9.30
C LYS A 131 21.60 -14.04 -10.27
N GLU A 132 20.32 -13.77 -10.11
CA GLU A 132 19.60 -12.78 -10.92
C GLU A 132 20.15 -11.37 -10.68
N MET A 133 20.37 -10.96 -9.42
CA MET A 133 20.98 -9.66 -9.12
C MET A 133 22.35 -9.49 -9.79
N ILE A 134 23.24 -10.49 -9.67
CA ILE A 134 24.54 -10.47 -10.33
C ILE A 134 24.39 -10.38 -11.84
N TYR A 135 23.56 -11.26 -12.43
CA TYR A 135 23.37 -11.33 -13.87
C TYR A 135 22.79 -10.04 -14.45
N ASN A 136 21.77 -9.47 -13.78
CA ASN A 136 21.11 -8.24 -14.21
C ASN A 136 22.07 -7.04 -14.19
N ASN A 137 22.88 -6.90 -13.13
CA ASN A 137 23.91 -5.86 -13.07
C ASN A 137 25.00 -6.04 -14.14
N MET A 138 25.49 -7.27 -14.37
CA MET A 138 26.53 -7.54 -15.38
C MET A 138 26.05 -7.32 -16.81
N LYS A 139 24.77 -7.57 -17.08
CA LYS A 139 24.19 -7.47 -18.43
C LYS A 139 23.45 -6.16 -18.65
N HIS A 140 23.35 -5.31 -17.63
CA HIS A 140 22.54 -4.08 -17.65
C HIS A 140 21.11 -4.37 -18.13
N ILE A 141 20.51 -5.44 -17.58
CA ILE A 141 19.14 -5.83 -17.96
C ILE A 141 18.17 -4.86 -17.33
N GLU A 142 17.46 -4.15 -18.19
CA GLU A 142 16.31 -3.35 -17.76
C GLU A 142 15.17 -4.28 -17.33
N GLU A 143 14.57 -3.97 -16.21
CA GLU A 143 13.47 -4.74 -15.66
C GLU A 143 12.19 -4.53 -16.47
N ARG A 144 12.05 -5.26 -17.58
CA ARG A 144 10.87 -5.19 -18.46
C ARG A 144 9.77 -6.16 -18.09
N ASP A 145 10.09 -7.17 -17.24
CA ASP A 145 9.25 -8.36 -17.06
C ASP A 145 8.70 -8.54 -15.63
N PHE A 146 8.71 -7.49 -14.78
CA PHE A 146 8.06 -7.59 -13.48
C PHE A 146 6.54 -7.63 -13.62
N VAL A 147 5.93 -8.39 -12.72
CA VAL A 147 4.48 -8.61 -12.63
C VAL A 147 3.66 -7.33 -12.59
N HIS A 148 4.28 -6.20 -12.28
CA HIS A 148 3.70 -4.87 -12.25
C HIS A 148 4.35 -3.91 -13.25
N SER A 149 4.86 -4.42 -14.38
CA SER A 149 5.47 -3.61 -15.43
C SER A 149 4.51 -2.63 -16.11
N SER A 150 3.20 -2.85 -15.95
CA SER A 150 2.15 -1.95 -16.43
C SER A 150 0.95 -1.95 -15.48
N PHE A 151 0.15 -0.90 -15.56
CA PHE A 151 -1.09 -0.76 -14.80
C PHE A 151 -2.14 -0.03 -15.63
N TYR A 152 -3.39 -0.11 -15.17
CA TYR A 152 -4.51 0.61 -15.75
C TYR A 152 -4.97 1.71 -14.80
N TYR A 153 -5.26 2.88 -15.37
CA TYR A 153 -5.75 4.03 -14.64
C TYR A 153 -6.89 4.69 -15.41
N PRO A 154 -7.98 5.13 -14.76
CA PRO A 154 -9.09 5.79 -15.45
C PRO A 154 -8.63 7.01 -16.25
N GLN A 155 -9.12 7.17 -17.47
CA GLN A 155 -8.83 8.35 -18.30
C GLN A 155 -9.28 9.65 -17.63
N THR A 156 -10.45 9.59 -16.96
CA THR A 156 -11.04 10.72 -16.22
C THR A 156 -11.62 10.26 -14.88
N GLY A 157 -11.84 11.19 -13.95
CA GLY A 157 -12.48 10.91 -12.66
C GLY A 157 -11.58 10.22 -11.63
N GLY A 158 -10.36 9.79 -12.00
CA GLY A 158 -9.44 9.14 -11.10
C GLY A 158 -10.01 7.85 -10.49
N SER A 159 -9.50 7.45 -9.32
CA SER A 159 -9.97 6.23 -8.64
C SER A 159 -11.43 6.31 -8.16
N GLN A 160 -12.01 7.52 -8.04
CA GLN A 160 -13.42 7.70 -7.70
C GLN A 160 -14.34 7.12 -8.77
N PHE A 161 -13.97 7.22 -10.05
CA PHE A 161 -14.71 6.61 -11.17
C PHE A 161 -14.96 5.11 -10.97
N LEU A 162 -13.99 4.40 -10.37
CA LEU A 162 -14.13 2.96 -10.06
C LEU A 162 -15.24 2.74 -9.04
N ALA A 163 -15.19 3.47 -7.92
CA ALA A 163 -16.18 3.36 -6.86
C ALA A 163 -17.58 3.73 -7.34
N ASP A 164 -17.69 4.82 -8.09
CA ASP A 164 -18.97 5.30 -8.61
C ASP A 164 -19.58 4.31 -9.61
N THR A 165 -18.75 3.69 -10.45
CA THR A 165 -19.23 2.68 -11.41
C THR A 165 -19.70 1.40 -10.72
N LEU A 166 -18.94 0.90 -9.76
CA LEU A 166 -19.33 -0.29 -8.99
C LEU A 166 -20.57 -0.05 -8.12
N ALA A 167 -20.79 1.19 -7.69
CA ALA A 167 -21.92 1.58 -6.84
C ALA A 167 -23.25 1.77 -7.59
N LYS A 168 -23.25 1.91 -8.94
CA LYS A 168 -24.43 2.31 -9.75
C LYS A 168 -25.70 1.50 -9.49
N ASN A 169 -25.57 0.20 -9.22
CA ASN A 169 -26.70 -0.70 -9.04
C ASN A 169 -26.85 -1.19 -7.60
N ILE A 170 -26.19 -0.53 -6.65
CA ILE A 170 -26.22 -0.90 -5.23
C ILE A 170 -27.07 0.12 -4.47
N LYS A 171 -27.97 -0.35 -3.61
CA LYS A 171 -28.73 0.52 -2.71
C LYS A 171 -27.82 0.98 -1.58
N ILE A 172 -27.42 2.25 -1.60
CA ILE A 172 -26.53 2.87 -0.61
C ILE A 172 -27.31 3.91 0.19
N GLN A 173 -27.22 3.84 1.52
CA GLN A 173 -27.68 4.90 2.41
C GLN A 173 -26.49 5.81 2.75
N TYR A 174 -26.39 6.93 2.03
CA TYR A 174 -25.38 7.93 2.31
C TYR A 174 -25.71 8.73 3.60
N ASN A 175 -24.69 9.38 4.17
CA ASN A 175 -24.80 10.19 5.39
C ASN A 175 -25.42 9.43 6.58
N THR A 176 -25.30 8.11 6.60
CA THR A 176 -25.85 7.24 7.63
C THR A 176 -24.72 6.57 8.40
N LYS A 177 -24.47 7.05 9.61
CA LYS A 177 -23.49 6.42 10.51
C LYS A 177 -24.11 5.19 11.14
N VAL A 178 -23.42 4.04 11.04
CA VAL A 178 -23.75 2.86 11.83
C VAL A 178 -23.31 3.09 13.27
N SER A 179 -24.24 2.98 14.20
CA SER A 179 -24.01 3.17 15.64
C SER A 179 -24.39 1.95 16.46
N ASN A 180 -25.14 1.02 15.86
CA ASN A 180 -25.61 -0.17 16.56
C ASN A 180 -25.69 -1.37 15.59
N ILE A 181 -25.01 -2.46 15.97
CA ILE A 181 -25.13 -3.79 15.37
C ILE A 181 -25.46 -4.74 16.53
N LEU A 182 -26.60 -5.38 16.50
CA LEU A 182 -27.03 -6.29 17.55
C LEU A 182 -27.61 -7.58 16.97
N LYS A 183 -27.66 -8.61 17.81
CA LYS A 183 -28.37 -9.86 17.53
C LYS A 183 -29.49 -10.03 18.56
N LYS A 184 -30.72 -10.17 18.10
CA LYS A 184 -31.90 -10.36 18.95
C LYS A 184 -32.80 -11.45 18.33
N ASP A 185 -33.23 -12.39 19.16
CA ASP A 185 -34.11 -13.51 18.74
C ASP A 185 -33.56 -14.27 17.50
N GLY A 186 -32.22 -14.44 17.43
CA GLY A 186 -31.55 -15.10 16.33
C GLY A 186 -31.36 -14.27 15.05
N LYS A 187 -31.85 -13.02 15.03
CA LYS A 187 -31.79 -12.10 13.88
C LYS A 187 -30.78 -10.98 14.10
N LEU A 188 -30.13 -10.55 13.03
CA LEU A 188 -29.20 -9.42 13.05
C LEU A 188 -29.92 -8.11 12.72
N PHE A 189 -29.50 -7.02 13.39
CA PHE A 189 -30.01 -5.68 13.14
C PHE A 189 -28.86 -4.69 13.03
N VAL A 190 -28.93 -3.79 12.06
CA VAL A 190 -28.02 -2.66 11.90
C VAL A 190 -28.84 -1.37 11.98
N ASN A 191 -28.62 -0.55 13.01
CA ASN A 191 -29.44 0.62 13.29
C ASN A 191 -30.96 0.33 13.29
N GLY A 192 -31.35 -0.82 13.82
CA GLY A 192 -32.76 -1.27 13.87
C GLY A 192 -33.31 -1.89 12.56
N ILE A 193 -32.51 -1.94 11.49
CA ILE A 193 -32.89 -2.61 10.23
C ILE A 193 -32.49 -4.08 10.32
N GLU A 194 -33.47 -4.97 10.17
CA GLU A 194 -33.23 -6.42 10.13
C GLU A 194 -32.42 -6.82 8.88
N CYS A 195 -31.43 -7.70 9.05
CA CYS A 195 -30.62 -8.23 7.97
C CYS A 195 -30.21 -9.68 8.25
N ASP A 196 -29.95 -10.44 7.19
CA ASP A 196 -29.51 -11.84 7.30
C ASP A 196 -28.04 -11.97 7.68
N ARG A 197 -27.22 -11.04 7.23
CA ARG A 197 -25.75 -11.04 7.42
C ARG A 197 -25.22 -9.62 7.48
N VAL A 198 -24.13 -9.42 8.20
CA VAL A 198 -23.38 -8.15 8.24
C VAL A 198 -22.00 -8.36 7.68
N ILE A 199 -21.60 -7.56 6.69
CA ILE A 199 -20.22 -7.48 6.22
C ILE A 199 -19.62 -6.19 6.79
N PHE A 200 -18.79 -6.35 7.81
CA PHE A 200 -18.13 -5.24 8.50
C PHE A 200 -16.88 -4.81 7.72
N CYS A 201 -16.97 -3.68 7.00
CA CYS A 201 -15.87 -3.11 6.23
C CYS A 201 -15.26 -1.85 6.90
N ALA A 202 -15.79 -1.46 8.07
CA ALA A 202 -15.29 -0.30 8.81
C ALA A 202 -13.96 -0.60 9.51
N ASN A 203 -13.34 0.43 10.10
CA ASN A 203 -12.15 0.24 10.90
C ASN A 203 -12.46 -0.60 12.15
N LEU A 204 -11.69 -1.67 12.36
CA LEU A 204 -11.88 -2.63 13.44
C LEU A 204 -11.84 -1.99 14.83
N LYS A 205 -11.09 -0.89 15.00
CA LYS A 205 -11.05 -0.13 16.26
C LYS A 205 -12.41 0.46 16.67
N TYR A 206 -13.37 0.51 15.75
CA TYR A 206 -14.73 0.98 16.05
C TYR A 206 -15.72 -0.15 16.36
N ILE A 207 -15.29 -1.42 16.30
CA ILE A 207 -16.19 -2.55 16.43
C ILE A 207 -16.97 -2.52 17.77
N PHE A 208 -16.29 -2.21 18.89
CA PHE A 208 -16.91 -2.12 20.21
C PHE A 208 -17.86 -0.93 20.38
N SER A 209 -17.64 0.15 19.63
CA SER A 209 -18.54 1.31 19.63
C SER A 209 -19.73 1.15 18.69
N MET A 210 -19.69 0.13 17.81
CA MET A 210 -20.72 -0.12 16.80
C MET A 210 -21.49 -1.41 17.06
N THR A 211 -21.07 -2.28 17.97
CA THR A 211 -21.72 -3.54 18.28
C THR A 211 -22.17 -3.61 19.73
N GLU A 212 -23.28 -4.28 19.99
CA GLU A 212 -23.63 -4.72 21.35
C GLU A 212 -22.78 -5.95 21.69
N THR A 213 -21.71 -5.75 22.44
CA THR A 213 -20.66 -6.73 22.70
C THR A 213 -21.17 -8.02 23.34
N ASP A 214 -22.20 -7.93 24.18
CA ASP A 214 -22.80 -9.08 24.85
C ASP A 214 -23.50 -10.05 23.86
N CYS A 215 -23.93 -9.53 22.68
CA CYS A 215 -24.53 -10.35 21.65
C CYS A 215 -23.51 -11.22 20.89
N PHE A 216 -22.23 -10.81 20.88
CA PHE A 216 -21.21 -11.42 20.03
C PHE A 216 -20.05 -12.07 20.80
N ASP A 217 -20.03 -11.92 22.13
CA ASP A 217 -18.99 -12.43 23.04
C ASP A 217 -17.55 -12.11 22.54
N ILE A 218 -17.32 -10.87 22.14
CA ILE A 218 -16.05 -10.39 21.59
C ILE A 218 -15.23 -9.55 22.59
N LEU A 219 -15.70 -9.39 23.81
CA LEU A 219 -15.07 -8.51 24.81
C LEU A 219 -13.62 -8.94 25.13
N SER A 220 -13.31 -10.23 25.02
CA SER A 220 -11.95 -10.78 25.22
C SER A 220 -10.92 -10.25 24.22
N PHE A 221 -11.35 -9.67 23.10
CA PHE A 221 -10.48 -9.07 22.08
C PHE A 221 -10.24 -7.57 22.29
N TYR A 222 -10.93 -6.94 23.25
CA TYR A 222 -10.92 -5.47 23.43
C TYR A 222 -9.50 -4.91 23.55
N ASP A 223 -8.72 -5.36 24.52
CA ASP A 223 -7.36 -4.84 24.78
C ASP A 223 -6.42 -5.02 23.59
N ARG A 224 -6.57 -6.12 22.85
CA ARG A 224 -5.74 -6.41 21.68
C ARG A 224 -6.11 -5.51 20.50
N ILE A 225 -7.40 -5.27 20.27
CA ILE A 225 -7.88 -4.37 19.22
C ILE A 225 -7.52 -2.92 19.53
N GLU A 226 -7.63 -2.48 20.78
CA GLU A 226 -7.23 -1.13 21.18
C GLU A 226 -5.73 -0.89 21.01
N LYS A 227 -4.89 -1.91 21.15
CA LYS A 227 -3.44 -1.85 20.93
C LYS A 227 -3.03 -1.90 19.46
N LEU A 228 -3.94 -2.20 18.54
CA LEU A 228 -3.61 -2.22 17.11
C LEU A 228 -3.08 -0.85 16.65
N GLU A 229 -1.92 -0.86 16.03
CA GLU A 229 -1.22 0.32 15.55
C GLU A 229 -1.49 0.57 14.07
N PHE A 230 -1.38 1.83 13.66
CA PHE A 230 -1.56 2.25 12.28
C PHE A 230 -0.75 3.52 12.02
N HIS A 231 -0.47 3.78 10.75
CA HIS A 231 -0.01 5.09 10.29
C HIS A 231 -1.07 5.76 9.42
N GLY A 232 -1.09 7.09 9.50
CA GLY A 232 -1.77 7.95 8.56
C GLY A 232 -0.87 8.33 7.39
N THR A 233 -1.42 9.10 6.47
CA THR A 233 -0.68 9.68 5.35
C THR A 233 -1.13 11.09 5.10
N THR A 234 -0.18 12.02 5.00
CA THR A 234 -0.43 13.34 4.44
C THR A 234 -0.04 13.30 2.96
N SER A 235 -1.03 13.50 2.10
CA SER A 235 -0.87 13.59 0.64
C SER A 235 -0.90 15.06 0.23
N VAL A 236 0.21 15.53 -0.33
CA VAL A 236 0.38 16.92 -0.78
C VAL A 236 0.28 16.97 -2.28
N PHE A 237 -0.75 17.62 -2.80
CA PHE A 237 -0.95 17.79 -4.23
C PHE A 237 -0.11 18.97 -4.73
N CYS A 238 0.72 18.72 -5.73
CA CYS A 238 1.70 19.66 -6.27
C CYS A 238 1.66 19.73 -7.78
N GLU A 239 2.09 20.87 -8.33
CA GLU A 239 2.67 20.91 -9.66
C GLU A 239 4.15 20.50 -9.54
N ILE A 240 4.64 19.71 -10.48
CA ILE A 240 6.01 19.22 -10.52
C ILE A 240 6.63 19.40 -11.90
N ASP A 241 7.93 19.42 -11.99
CA ASP A 241 8.64 19.42 -13.26
C ASP A 241 8.29 18.18 -14.09
N LYS A 242 8.24 18.36 -15.43
CA LYS A 242 8.01 17.25 -16.36
C LYS A 242 9.05 16.16 -16.17
N ASN A 243 8.59 14.94 -16.04
CA ASN A 243 9.43 13.78 -15.88
C ASN A 243 8.72 12.55 -16.47
N PRO A 244 9.46 11.45 -16.77
CA PRO A 244 8.88 10.24 -17.34
C PRO A 244 8.42 9.21 -16.30
N TYR A 245 8.50 9.52 -14.99
CA TYR A 245 8.33 8.55 -13.92
C TYR A 245 6.87 8.38 -13.51
N SER A 246 6.56 7.20 -12.96
CA SER A 246 5.28 6.91 -12.30
C SER A 246 5.37 7.19 -10.80
N TRP A 247 6.46 6.71 -10.16
CA TRP A 247 6.78 6.92 -8.74
C TRP A 247 8.26 7.24 -8.59
N ILE A 248 8.57 8.13 -7.66
CA ILE A 248 9.94 8.46 -7.28
C ILE A 248 10.05 8.25 -5.77
N TYR A 249 10.88 7.30 -5.38
CA TYR A 249 11.17 6.98 -3.99
C TYR A 249 12.27 7.90 -3.45
N LEU A 250 12.11 8.35 -2.21
CA LEU A 250 12.88 9.42 -1.61
C LEU A 250 13.56 8.94 -0.32
N PRO A 251 14.70 8.24 -0.38
CA PRO A 251 15.42 7.74 0.80
C PRO A 251 16.19 8.84 1.57
N ASP A 252 16.50 9.99 0.95
CA ASP A 252 17.32 11.02 1.58
C ASP A 252 16.71 11.51 2.90
N LYS A 253 17.52 11.55 3.96
CA LYS A 253 17.15 11.97 5.31
C LYS A 253 16.98 13.47 5.47
N ALA A 254 17.37 14.28 4.47
CA ALA A 254 17.24 15.74 4.49
C ALA A 254 15.79 16.22 4.54
N TYR A 255 14.84 15.37 4.12
CA TYR A 255 13.41 15.66 4.13
C TYR A 255 12.57 14.45 4.56
N GLU A 256 11.37 14.71 5.05
CA GLU A 256 10.52 13.67 5.66
C GLU A 256 9.68 12.89 4.66
N SER A 257 9.39 13.45 3.48
CA SER A 257 8.61 12.75 2.47
C SER A 257 9.32 11.46 2.03
N HIS A 258 8.52 10.44 1.75
CA HIS A 258 9.06 9.14 1.33
C HIS A 258 8.90 8.87 -0.16
N ARG A 259 7.98 9.54 -0.86
CA ARG A 259 7.81 9.39 -2.32
C ARG A 259 7.08 10.54 -2.98
N ILE A 260 7.30 10.67 -4.29
CA ILE A 260 6.44 11.43 -5.20
C ILE A 260 5.69 10.44 -6.07
N ILE A 261 4.37 10.60 -6.18
CA ILE A 261 3.52 9.89 -7.15
C ILE A 261 3.27 10.85 -8.29
N CYS A 262 3.78 10.55 -9.47
CA CYS A 262 3.65 11.40 -10.64
C CYS A 262 2.27 11.18 -11.29
N THR A 263 1.22 11.59 -10.59
CA THR A 263 -0.19 11.35 -10.95
C THR A 263 -0.57 11.92 -12.32
N GLY A 264 0.10 12.98 -12.74
CA GLY A 264 -0.06 13.55 -14.09
C GLY A 264 0.39 12.63 -15.22
N ASN A 265 1.26 11.66 -14.92
CA ASN A 265 1.72 10.66 -15.88
C ASN A 265 0.82 9.41 -15.93
N PHE A 266 -0.16 9.28 -15.03
CA PHE A 266 -1.12 8.18 -15.07
C PHE A 266 -2.21 8.41 -16.11
N SER A 267 -2.67 9.66 -16.23
CA SER A 267 -3.54 10.13 -17.29
C SER A 267 -3.24 11.61 -17.58
N LEU A 268 -3.17 11.98 -18.84
CA LEU A 268 -2.95 13.38 -19.24
C LEU A 268 -4.08 14.29 -18.76
N ASN A 269 -5.28 13.74 -18.56
CA ASN A 269 -6.44 14.47 -18.03
C ASN A 269 -6.30 14.85 -16.53
N ASN A 270 -5.30 14.32 -15.84
CA ASN A 270 -4.96 14.75 -14.48
C ASN A 270 -4.20 16.09 -14.45
N ASN A 271 -3.76 16.58 -15.60
CA ASN A 271 -2.97 17.79 -15.71
C ASN A 271 -3.81 18.99 -16.14
N ALA A 272 -3.51 20.18 -15.59
CA ALA A 272 -3.91 21.44 -16.19
C ALA A 272 -3.02 21.74 -17.41
N MET A 273 -3.47 22.65 -18.32
CA MET A 273 -2.71 23.00 -19.53
C MET A 273 -1.29 23.47 -19.17
N GLY A 274 -0.30 22.76 -19.72
CA GLY A 274 1.12 23.12 -19.59
C GLY A 274 1.79 22.73 -18.27
N ARG A 275 1.07 22.10 -17.33
CA ARG A 275 1.57 21.75 -15.99
C ARG A 275 1.44 20.27 -15.73
N THR A 276 2.43 19.69 -15.05
CA THR A 276 2.42 18.28 -14.65
C THR A 276 2.06 18.20 -13.18
N THR A 277 1.13 17.31 -12.82
CA THR A 277 0.73 17.13 -11.43
C THR A 277 1.45 15.95 -10.76
N GLY A 278 1.68 16.08 -9.46
CA GLY A 278 2.23 15.05 -8.61
C GLY A 278 1.62 15.11 -7.22
N THR A 279 1.76 14.00 -6.49
CA THR A 279 1.41 13.91 -5.07
C THR A 279 2.64 13.53 -4.29
N VAL A 280 3.07 14.40 -3.37
CA VAL A 280 4.15 14.14 -2.42
C VAL A 280 3.53 13.55 -1.16
N GLU A 281 4.07 12.42 -0.68
CA GLU A 281 3.51 11.73 0.48
C GLU A 281 4.45 11.74 1.68
N PHE A 282 3.84 11.99 2.83
CA PHE A 282 4.45 11.92 4.16
C PHE A 282 3.72 10.89 5.01
N THR A 283 4.45 10.17 5.83
CA THR A 283 3.86 9.30 6.84
C THR A 283 3.36 10.14 8.01
N ASP A 284 2.12 9.90 8.42
CA ASP A 284 1.40 10.61 9.47
C ASP A 284 1.12 12.10 9.14
N PHE A 285 0.66 12.83 10.15
CA PHE A 285 0.35 14.24 10.03
C PHE A 285 1.62 15.10 9.97
N ILE A 286 1.65 16.05 9.06
CA ILE A 286 2.65 17.10 8.96
C ILE A 286 1.95 18.44 8.75
N SER A 287 2.41 19.50 9.40
CA SER A 287 1.83 20.85 9.25
C SER A 287 2.17 21.45 7.89
N GLU A 288 1.31 22.36 7.40
CA GLU A 288 1.54 23.04 6.11
C GLU A 288 2.87 23.78 6.06
N GLU A 289 3.28 24.43 7.17
CA GLU A 289 4.57 25.09 7.27
C GLU A 289 5.73 24.11 7.02
N ASN A 290 5.67 22.91 7.64
CA ASN A 290 6.71 21.90 7.46
C ASN A 290 6.61 21.22 6.09
N ILE A 291 5.41 21.08 5.52
CA ILE A 291 5.23 20.66 4.13
C ILE A 291 6.04 21.61 3.21
N CYS A 292 5.81 22.92 3.29
CA CYS A 292 6.48 23.89 2.43
C CYS A 292 8.00 23.83 2.57
N LYS A 293 8.52 23.75 3.80
CA LYS A 293 9.97 23.58 4.05
C LYS A 293 10.54 22.31 3.41
N ASN A 294 9.81 21.20 3.48
CA ASN A 294 10.22 19.94 2.87
C ASN A 294 10.20 20.03 1.33
N LEU A 295 9.18 20.68 0.73
CA LEU A 295 9.05 20.78 -0.73
C LEU A 295 10.24 21.53 -1.37
N GLU A 296 10.87 22.47 -0.66
CA GLU A 296 12.07 23.18 -1.12
C GLU A 296 13.29 22.27 -1.30
N LEU A 297 13.32 21.15 -0.58
CA LEU A 297 14.44 20.19 -0.59
C LEU A 297 14.20 19.01 -1.54
N ILE A 298 12.94 18.78 -1.93
CA ILE A 298 12.53 17.62 -2.72
C ILE A 298 12.83 17.84 -4.21
N PRO A 299 13.32 16.82 -4.94
CA PRO A 299 13.57 16.95 -6.38
C PRO A 299 12.28 17.18 -7.18
N PHE A 300 12.44 17.68 -8.41
CA PHE A 300 11.35 18.02 -9.35
C PHE A 300 10.54 19.26 -8.97
N SER A 301 11.11 20.15 -8.15
CA SER A 301 10.59 21.50 -7.85
C SER A 301 9.09 21.52 -7.51
N PRO A 302 8.58 20.69 -6.59
CA PRO A 302 7.17 20.60 -6.32
C PRO A 302 6.63 21.92 -5.77
N GLN A 303 5.58 22.45 -6.43
CA GLN A 303 4.87 23.66 -6.02
C GLN A 303 3.59 23.25 -5.32
N TYR A 304 3.46 23.64 -4.06
CA TYR A 304 2.30 23.34 -3.22
C TYR A 304 1.00 23.87 -3.81
N LEU A 305 -0.05 23.05 -3.87
CA LEU A 305 -1.41 23.43 -4.23
C LEU A 305 -2.38 23.24 -3.08
N THR A 306 -2.41 22.05 -2.48
CA THR A 306 -3.25 21.70 -1.33
C THR A 306 -2.76 20.39 -0.72
N HIS A 307 -3.26 20.03 0.45
CA HIS A 307 -2.96 18.73 1.07
C HIS A 307 -4.19 18.13 1.76
N HIS A 308 -4.11 16.84 2.04
CA HIS A 308 -5.08 16.09 2.82
C HIS A 308 -4.37 15.12 3.74
N TYR A 309 -4.80 15.05 4.98
CA TYR A 309 -4.36 14.04 5.94
C TYR A 309 -5.45 13.00 6.13
N GLU A 310 -5.11 11.73 5.90
CA GLU A 310 -5.95 10.59 6.23
C GLU A 310 -5.30 9.81 7.37
N LYS A 311 -6.01 9.71 8.50
CA LYS A 311 -5.50 9.10 9.72
C LYS A 311 -5.25 7.60 9.59
N TYR A 312 -6.11 6.89 8.86
CA TYR A 312 -6.06 5.42 8.76
C TYR A 312 -5.71 5.00 7.35
N THR A 313 -4.41 4.82 7.06
CA THR A 313 -3.95 4.40 5.73
C THR A 313 -3.15 3.11 5.74
N TYR A 314 -2.34 2.88 6.76
CA TYR A 314 -1.47 1.71 6.89
C TYR A 314 -1.74 0.97 8.21
N PRO A 315 -2.44 -0.20 8.20
CA PRO A 315 -2.52 -1.06 9.38
C PRO A 315 -1.13 -1.64 9.65
N ILE A 316 -0.69 -1.56 10.89
CA ILE A 316 0.58 -2.14 11.35
C ILE A 316 0.27 -3.46 12.03
N GLN A 317 0.99 -4.49 11.66
CA GLN A 317 0.86 -5.83 12.23
C GLN A 317 2.05 -6.10 13.16
N ASP A 318 1.77 -6.77 14.26
CA ASP A 318 2.74 -7.44 15.10
C ASP A 318 2.67 -8.96 14.89
N SER A 319 3.46 -9.73 15.65
CA SER A 319 3.51 -11.19 15.57
C SER A 319 2.16 -11.86 15.83
N ASP A 320 1.31 -11.24 16.65
CA ASP A 320 0.07 -11.84 17.14
C ASP A 320 -1.18 -11.37 16.39
N THR A 321 -1.02 -10.35 15.55
CA THR A 321 -2.15 -9.70 14.86
C THR A 321 -2.93 -10.69 14.00
N ARG A 322 -2.25 -11.53 13.22
CA ARG A 322 -2.92 -12.50 12.33
C ARG A 322 -3.75 -13.52 13.07
N ASP A 323 -3.18 -14.11 14.14
CA ASP A 323 -3.88 -15.11 14.95
C ASP A 323 -5.08 -14.49 15.67
N MET A 324 -4.92 -13.29 16.19
CA MET A 324 -6.01 -12.55 16.83
C MET A 324 -7.15 -12.27 15.84
N ILE A 325 -6.84 -11.74 14.65
CA ILE A 325 -7.85 -11.45 13.63
C ILE A 325 -8.56 -12.74 13.18
N GLN A 326 -7.82 -13.83 12.98
CA GLN A 326 -8.41 -15.10 12.59
C GLN A 326 -9.37 -15.64 13.66
N ALA A 327 -8.98 -15.60 14.92
CA ALA A 327 -9.84 -16.00 16.05
C ALA A 327 -11.12 -15.13 16.12
N LEU A 328 -10.98 -13.82 15.97
CA LEU A 328 -12.11 -12.89 15.95
C LEU A 328 -13.05 -13.17 14.75
N LYS A 329 -12.50 -13.42 13.55
CA LYS A 329 -13.29 -13.79 12.36
C LYS A 329 -14.14 -15.03 12.61
N ILE A 330 -13.54 -16.10 13.13
CA ILE A 330 -14.25 -17.34 13.43
C ILE A 330 -15.43 -17.08 14.36
N LYS A 331 -15.22 -16.26 15.39
CA LYS A 331 -16.25 -15.93 16.36
C LYS A 331 -17.40 -15.11 15.78
N LEU A 332 -17.08 -14.06 15.05
CA LEU A 332 -18.07 -13.20 14.39
C LEU A 332 -18.82 -13.92 13.28
N GLU A 333 -18.15 -14.75 12.49
CA GLU A 333 -18.76 -15.54 11.42
C GLU A 333 -19.83 -16.51 11.95
N SER A 334 -19.63 -17.11 13.14
CA SER A 334 -20.64 -17.96 13.76
C SER A 334 -21.92 -17.19 14.13
N GLU A 335 -21.83 -15.88 14.25
CA GLU A 335 -22.93 -14.97 14.53
C GLU A 335 -23.50 -14.28 13.28
N GLY A 336 -22.99 -14.59 12.08
CA GLY A 336 -23.41 -13.98 10.81
C GLY A 336 -22.76 -12.65 10.49
N VAL A 337 -21.69 -12.26 11.20
CA VAL A 337 -20.92 -11.04 10.98
C VAL A 337 -19.57 -11.40 10.36
N TYR A 338 -19.24 -10.79 9.23
CA TYR A 338 -18.02 -11.08 8.46
C TYR A 338 -17.13 -9.85 8.38
N LEU A 339 -15.86 -9.97 8.74
CA LEU A 339 -14.87 -8.91 8.54
C LEU A 339 -14.37 -8.94 7.09
N LEU A 340 -14.32 -7.77 6.45
CA LEU A 340 -13.82 -7.63 5.07
C LEU A 340 -13.14 -6.27 4.88
N GLY A 341 -11.96 -6.28 4.27
CA GLY A 341 -11.24 -5.08 3.85
C GLY A 341 -10.11 -4.67 4.76
N ARG A 342 -9.31 -3.70 4.28
CA ARG A 342 -8.00 -3.34 4.83
C ARG A 342 -7.98 -3.11 6.34
N PHE A 343 -8.92 -2.36 6.87
CA PHE A 343 -8.96 -2.02 8.30
C PHE A 343 -9.91 -2.89 9.13
N ALA A 344 -10.84 -3.61 8.52
CA ALA A 344 -11.64 -4.60 9.22
C ALA A 344 -10.83 -5.88 9.51
N GLU A 345 -10.03 -6.31 8.55
CA GLU A 345 -9.17 -7.49 8.67
C GLU A 345 -7.74 -7.14 9.13
N TRP A 346 -7.44 -5.86 9.36
CA TRP A 346 -6.11 -5.35 9.71
C TRP A 346 -5.01 -5.87 8.79
N GLU A 347 -5.30 -5.87 7.45
CA GLU A 347 -4.44 -6.41 6.41
C GLU A 347 -4.12 -5.34 5.36
N TYR A 348 -2.88 -5.32 4.89
CA TYR A 348 -2.48 -4.39 3.84
C TYR A 348 -2.98 -4.88 2.47
N TYR A 349 -4.18 -4.48 2.10
CA TYR A 349 -4.74 -4.77 0.78
C TYR A 349 -4.49 -3.65 -0.23
N ASN A 350 -4.00 -3.99 -1.41
CA ASN A 350 -4.19 -3.19 -2.61
C ASN A 350 -5.62 -3.40 -3.15
N MET A 351 -6.04 -2.60 -4.14
CA MET A 351 -7.40 -2.70 -4.71
C MET A 351 -7.76 -4.11 -5.17
N ASP A 352 -6.86 -4.75 -5.90
CA ASP A 352 -7.08 -6.11 -6.42
C ASP A 352 -7.18 -7.15 -5.29
N ALA A 353 -6.37 -7.02 -4.26
CA ALA A 353 -6.44 -7.90 -3.10
C ALA A 353 -7.76 -7.71 -2.32
N ALA A 354 -8.24 -6.46 -2.18
CA ALA A 354 -9.53 -6.19 -1.55
C ALA A 354 -10.70 -6.77 -2.37
N MET A 355 -10.67 -6.63 -3.70
CA MET A 355 -11.65 -7.26 -4.59
C MET A 355 -11.60 -8.78 -4.49
N GLY A 356 -10.39 -9.36 -4.49
CA GLY A 356 -10.18 -10.79 -4.33
C GLY A 356 -10.72 -11.32 -3.01
N ALA A 357 -10.47 -10.63 -1.90
CA ALA A 357 -11.01 -11.00 -0.59
C ALA A 357 -12.54 -10.96 -0.56
N ALA A 358 -13.18 -9.99 -1.23
CA ALA A 358 -14.63 -9.92 -1.36
C ALA A 358 -15.19 -11.10 -2.17
N MET A 359 -14.54 -11.47 -3.27
CA MET A 359 -14.92 -12.63 -4.09
C MET A 359 -14.76 -13.95 -3.32
N ASP A 360 -13.66 -14.09 -2.59
CA ASP A 360 -13.40 -15.28 -1.77
C ASP A 360 -14.44 -15.41 -0.64
N LEU A 361 -14.77 -14.30 0.04
CA LEU A 361 -15.82 -14.29 1.05
C LEU A 361 -17.18 -14.73 0.45
N TYR A 362 -17.56 -14.16 -0.70
CA TYR A 362 -18.80 -14.52 -1.38
C TYR A 362 -18.84 -16.01 -1.73
N ASN A 363 -17.80 -16.49 -2.43
CA ASN A 363 -17.77 -17.87 -2.94
C ASN A 363 -17.67 -18.92 -1.82
N LEU A 364 -16.91 -18.65 -0.76
CA LEU A 364 -16.65 -19.64 0.29
C LEU A 364 -17.69 -19.62 1.42
N LYS A 365 -18.31 -18.47 1.69
CA LYS A 365 -19.14 -18.27 2.89
C LYS A 365 -20.58 -17.82 2.60
N LEU A 366 -20.79 -16.98 1.59
CA LEU A 366 -22.09 -16.33 1.37
C LEU A 366 -22.96 -16.99 0.30
N ASN A 367 -22.36 -17.68 -0.65
CA ASN A 367 -23.05 -18.35 -1.76
C ASN A 367 -23.45 -19.80 -1.40
N ARG A 368 -23.87 -20.03 -0.17
CA ARG A 368 -24.34 -21.36 0.32
C ARG A 368 -25.82 -21.35 0.58
#